data_5b7e73f5e9a7740243ec6bd9ddbb1ef5
#
_entry.id   5b7e73f5e9a7740243ec6bd9ddbb1ef5
#
_cell.length_a   1.000
_cell.length_b   1.000
_cell.length_c   1.000
_cell.angle_alpha   90.00
_cell.angle_beta   90.00
_cell.angle_gamma   90.00
#
_symmetry.space_group_name_H-M   'P 1'
#
loop_
_entity.id
_entity.type
_entity.pdbx_description
1 polymer ?
#
loop_
_entity_poly.entity_id
_entity_poly.type
_entity_poly.pdbx_seq_one_letter_code
_entity_poly.pdbx_strand_id
1 'polypeptide(L)'
;MSTPISDLIAFLTADTSDFNALGLWKYLILLLFYGLMAGSLWFAVANWREDPSQRTGANLWLWATRVAIGCMWFQGTLWKLPFGHENGLYYWTQQMAGRAAFAVHRDFVANVILPNFDLVNPFVYLAELGFATALVLGLLVRLAGTAAALFTLNLWLGIYDKRPGDPDEWPWSYVFLIFLCGTYAVLATGRALGADAWLRRNVAAVRDGRGPGALVRFVS
;
A
#
# COMPACT_ATOMS: atom_id res chain seq x y z
N MET A 1 5.16 6.04 -29.10
CA MET A 1 5.69 5.03 -28.14
C MET A 1 5.72 5.67 -26.77
N SER A 2 5.12 5.02 -25.75
CA SER A 2 5.26 5.47 -24.37
C SER A 2 6.68 5.22 -23.89
N THR A 3 7.18 6.07 -23.03
CA THR A 3 8.47 5.91 -22.36
C THR A 3 8.25 5.93 -20.86
N PRO A 4 9.13 5.33 -20.03
CA PRO A 4 8.98 5.39 -18.59
C PRO A 4 8.84 6.81 -18.04
N ILE A 5 9.45 7.79 -18.71
CA ILE A 5 9.33 9.20 -18.33
C ILE A 5 7.96 9.76 -18.68
N SER A 6 7.43 9.46 -19.89
CA SER A 6 6.08 9.90 -20.26
C SER A 6 5.00 9.29 -19.37
N ASP A 7 5.17 8.01 -18.97
CA ASP A 7 4.23 7.34 -18.09
C ASP A 7 4.26 7.91 -16.67
N LEU A 8 5.45 8.25 -16.17
CA LEU A 8 5.60 8.98 -14.91
C LEU A 8 4.95 10.36 -14.97
N ILE A 9 5.16 11.12 -16.05
CA ILE A 9 4.54 12.43 -16.23
C ILE A 9 3.01 12.30 -16.28
N ALA A 10 2.48 11.33 -17.05
CA ALA A 10 1.05 11.08 -17.14
C ALA A 10 0.45 10.74 -15.76
N PHE A 11 1.14 9.94 -14.94
CA PHE A 11 0.73 9.68 -13.57
C PHE A 11 0.72 10.95 -12.71
N LEU A 12 1.78 11.74 -12.76
CA LEU A 12 1.90 12.97 -11.97
C LEU A 12 0.93 14.08 -12.41
N THR A 13 0.43 14.04 -13.64
CA THR A 13 -0.56 15.00 -14.17
C THR A 13 -2.00 14.48 -14.17
N ALA A 14 -2.25 13.31 -13.61
CA ALA A 14 -3.54 12.61 -13.63
C ALA A 14 -4.10 12.40 -15.05
N ASP A 15 -3.22 12.04 -15.98
CA ASP A 15 -3.56 11.79 -17.39
C ASP A 15 -3.36 10.31 -17.78
N THR A 16 -3.52 9.38 -16.83
CA THR A 16 -3.59 7.95 -17.10
C THR A 16 -5.05 7.53 -17.29
N SER A 17 -5.26 6.34 -17.92
CA SER A 17 -6.59 5.76 -18.07
C SER A 17 -7.32 5.63 -16.73
N ASP A 18 -6.61 5.19 -15.69
CA ASP A 18 -7.16 5.00 -14.35
C ASP A 18 -7.63 6.31 -13.73
N PHE A 19 -6.81 7.38 -13.83
CA PHE A 19 -7.23 8.71 -13.38
C PHE A 19 -8.41 9.25 -14.19
N ASN A 20 -8.41 9.06 -15.49
CA ASN A 20 -9.49 9.56 -16.36
C ASN A 20 -10.82 8.85 -16.07
N ALA A 21 -10.82 7.58 -15.67
CA ALA A 21 -11.99 6.85 -15.22
C ALA A 21 -12.63 7.43 -13.94
N LEU A 22 -11.85 8.15 -13.11
CA LEU A 22 -12.34 8.80 -11.88
C LEU A 22 -13.09 10.11 -12.12
N GLY A 23 -13.12 10.63 -13.36
CA GLY A 23 -13.74 11.91 -13.66
C GLY A 23 -13.16 13.07 -12.83
N LEU A 24 -14.01 13.89 -12.20
CA LEU A 24 -13.55 15.02 -11.38
C LEU A 24 -12.85 14.60 -10.07
N TRP A 25 -13.13 13.39 -9.57
CA TRP A 25 -12.48 12.86 -8.38
C TRP A 25 -10.97 12.70 -8.53
N LYS A 26 -10.48 12.59 -9.77
CA LYS A 26 -9.05 12.48 -10.06
C LYS A 26 -8.22 13.61 -9.44
N TYR A 27 -8.75 14.82 -9.39
CA TYR A 27 -8.03 15.98 -8.83
C TYR A 27 -7.91 15.88 -7.30
N LEU A 28 -8.94 15.36 -6.61
CA LEU A 28 -8.88 15.14 -5.17
C LEU A 28 -7.87 14.03 -4.83
N ILE A 29 -7.89 12.95 -5.61
CA ILE A 29 -6.94 11.83 -5.43
C ILE A 29 -5.50 12.28 -5.72
N LEU A 30 -5.31 13.07 -6.77
CA LEU A 30 -4.01 13.65 -7.09
C LEU A 30 -3.51 14.60 -5.97
N LEU A 31 -4.40 15.43 -5.43
CA LEU A 31 -4.07 16.30 -4.29
C LEU A 31 -3.67 15.48 -3.06
N LEU A 32 -4.39 14.39 -2.77
CA LEU A 32 -4.03 13.45 -1.70
C LEU A 32 -2.64 12.86 -1.94
N PHE A 33 -2.35 12.41 -3.16
CA PHE A 33 -1.03 11.87 -3.51
C PHE A 33 0.08 12.90 -3.25
N TYR A 34 -0.07 14.13 -3.74
CA TYR A 34 0.91 15.19 -3.50
C TYR A 34 1.04 15.55 -2.02
N GLY A 35 -0.08 15.55 -1.27
CA GLY A 35 -0.05 15.75 0.17
C GLY A 35 0.76 14.67 0.91
N LEU A 36 0.59 13.40 0.51
CA LEU A 36 1.37 12.28 1.05
C LEU A 36 2.86 12.41 0.71
N MET A 37 3.20 12.76 -0.53
CA MET A 37 4.58 12.97 -0.95
C MET A 37 5.23 14.15 -0.22
N ALA A 38 4.52 15.27 -0.09
CA ALA A 38 5.00 16.43 0.66
C ALA A 38 5.19 16.09 2.15
N GLY A 39 4.26 15.35 2.75
CA GLY A 39 4.38 14.86 4.13
C GLY A 39 5.57 13.92 4.31
N SER A 40 5.77 12.98 3.39
CA SER A 40 6.92 12.07 3.41
C SER A 40 8.25 12.83 3.33
N LEU A 41 8.34 13.80 2.41
CA LEU A 41 9.52 14.64 2.27
C LEU A 41 9.76 15.50 3.52
N TRP A 42 8.70 16.05 4.10
CA TRP A 42 8.79 16.83 5.33
C TRP A 42 9.37 15.98 6.48
N PHE A 43 8.85 14.76 6.71
CA PHE A 43 9.41 13.86 7.73
C PHE A 43 10.86 13.50 7.43
N ALA A 44 11.20 13.24 6.18
CA ALA A 44 12.57 12.92 5.80
C ALA A 44 13.55 14.08 6.11
N VAL A 45 13.17 15.31 5.73
CA VAL A 45 13.97 16.51 5.98
C VAL A 45 14.07 16.82 7.48
N ALA A 46 12.97 16.69 8.24
CA ALA A 46 12.95 16.91 9.68
C ALA A 46 13.90 15.93 10.39
N ASN A 47 13.76 14.62 10.08
CA ASN A 47 14.64 13.60 10.66
C ASN A 47 16.11 13.81 10.26
N TRP A 48 16.38 14.13 9.00
CA TRP A 48 17.71 14.41 8.51
C TRP A 48 18.38 15.57 9.23
N ARG A 49 17.61 16.64 9.52
CA ARG A 49 18.12 17.84 10.20
C ARG A 49 18.33 17.64 11.70
N GLU A 50 17.38 16.97 12.35
CA GLU A 50 17.31 16.89 13.81
C GLU A 50 18.06 15.70 14.39
N ASP A 51 18.33 14.65 13.58
CA ASP A 51 19.00 13.44 14.03
C ASP A 51 20.17 13.06 13.09
N PRO A 52 21.42 13.34 13.49
CA PRO A 52 22.59 12.97 12.69
C PRO A 52 22.68 11.48 12.36
N SER A 53 22.12 10.57 13.19
CA SER A 53 22.13 9.13 12.94
C SER A 53 21.29 8.73 11.74
N GLN A 54 20.35 9.59 11.31
CA GLN A 54 19.54 9.39 10.12
C GLN A 54 20.28 9.68 8.80
N ARG A 55 21.42 10.36 8.85
CA ARG A 55 22.19 10.82 7.69
C ARG A 55 23.06 9.71 7.08
N THR A 56 22.44 8.61 6.73
CA THR A 56 23.12 7.44 6.15
C THR A 56 22.52 7.08 4.79
N GLY A 57 23.35 6.53 3.90
CA GLY A 57 22.89 6.00 2.61
C GLY A 57 21.87 4.87 2.79
N ALA A 58 22.02 4.06 3.85
CA ALA A 58 21.08 3.00 4.16
C ALA A 58 19.67 3.55 4.50
N ASN A 59 19.59 4.56 5.36
CA ASN A 59 18.31 5.19 5.70
C ASN A 59 17.65 5.88 4.50
N LEU A 60 18.46 6.52 3.65
CA LEU A 60 17.95 7.13 2.41
C LEU A 60 17.40 6.07 1.45
N TRP A 61 18.09 4.93 1.30
CA TRP A 61 17.64 3.81 0.48
C TRP A 61 16.35 3.18 1.02
N LEU A 62 16.27 2.94 2.33
CA LEU A 62 15.07 2.40 2.97
C LEU A 62 13.87 3.35 2.84
N TRP A 63 14.09 4.65 2.97
CA TRP A 63 13.07 5.66 2.71
C TRP A 63 12.59 5.61 1.26
N ALA A 64 13.52 5.66 0.29
CA ALA A 64 13.19 5.70 -1.13
C ALA A 64 12.43 4.44 -1.59
N THR A 65 12.90 3.25 -1.21
CA THR A 65 12.26 1.98 -1.59
C THR A 65 10.88 1.83 -0.96
N ARG A 66 10.72 2.23 0.31
CA ARG A 66 9.44 2.22 1.01
C ARG A 66 8.44 3.18 0.36
N VAL A 67 8.87 4.39 0.00
CA VAL A 67 8.03 5.36 -0.72
C VAL A 67 7.63 4.82 -2.09
N ALA A 68 8.54 4.22 -2.84
CA ALA A 68 8.23 3.62 -4.14
C ALA A 68 7.15 2.52 -4.05
N ILE A 69 7.25 1.62 -3.06
CA ILE A 69 6.23 0.59 -2.83
C ILE A 69 4.91 1.21 -2.33
N GLY A 70 4.98 2.26 -1.51
CA GLY A 70 3.78 3.01 -1.11
C GLY A 70 3.08 3.68 -2.30
N CYS A 71 3.83 4.23 -3.27
CA CYS A 71 3.28 4.77 -4.53
C CYS A 71 2.65 3.67 -5.39
N MET A 72 3.24 2.49 -5.45
CA MET A 72 2.66 1.34 -6.14
C MET A 72 1.30 0.94 -5.52
N TRP A 73 1.21 0.86 -4.18
CA TRP A 73 -0.06 0.62 -3.51
C TRP A 73 -1.08 1.72 -3.80
N PHE A 74 -0.64 2.99 -3.80
CA PHE A 74 -1.51 4.12 -4.16
C PHE A 74 -2.06 3.97 -5.58
N GLN A 75 -1.21 3.68 -6.56
CA GLN A 75 -1.63 3.44 -7.94
C GLN A 75 -2.63 2.29 -8.03
N GLY A 76 -2.43 1.22 -7.26
CA GLY A 76 -3.34 0.08 -7.19
C GLY A 76 -4.75 0.44 -6.74
N THR A 77 -4.98 1.55 -6.05
CA THR A 77 -6.32 2.00 -5.65
C THR A 77 -7.09 2.71 -6.77
N LEU A 78 -6.43 3.23 -7.80
CA LEU A 78 -7.06 4.10 -8.80
C LEU A 78 -8.13 3.38 -9.64
N TRP A 79 -7.90 2.10 -9.95
CA TRP A 79 -8.84 1.29 -10.73
C TRP A 79 -9.87 0.54 -9.87
N LYS A 80 -9.79 0.66 -8.53
CA LYS A 80 -10.69 0.06 -7.56
C LYS A 80 -11.62 1.11 -7.00
N LEU A 81 -12.67 1.47 -7.74
CA LEU A 81 -13.67 2.41 -7.25
C LEU A 81 -14.32 1.85 -5.97
N PRO A 82 -14.47 2.64 -4.90
CA PRO A 82 -14.97 2.14 -3.62
C PRO A 82 -16.45 1.80 -3.61
N PHE A 83 -17.16 1.93 -4.75
CA PHE A 83 -18.59 1.73 -4.84
C PHE A 83 -18.97 0.98 -6.13
N GLY A 84 -19.93 0.03 -5.99
CA GLY A 84 -20.56 -0.68 -7.09
C GLY A 84 -19.77 -1.88 -7.65
N HIS A 85 -20.44 -2.63 -8.55
CA HIS A 85 -19.94 -3.86 -9.14
C HIS A 85 -19.21 -3.65 -10.47
N GLU A 86 -19.16 -2.42 -10.97
CA GLU A 86 -18.58 -2.09 -12.28
C GLU A 86 -17.08 -1.85 -12.26
N ASN A 87 -16.41 -2.21 -11.15
CA ASN A 87 -14.98 -2.04 -11.01
C ASN A 87 -14.20 -3.34 -11.19
N GLY A 88 -12.92 -3.22 -11.49
CA GLY A 88 -12.05 -4.37 -11.67
C GLY A 88 -11.90 -5.24 -10.41
N LEU A 89 -12.14 -4.69 -9.21
CA LEU A 89 -12.09 -5.47 -7.97
C LEU A 89 -13.19 -6.53 -7.92
N TYR A 90 -14.41 -6.21 -8.38
CA TYR A 90 -15.49 -7.19 -8.46
C TYR A 90 -15.13 -8.35 -9.40
N TYR A 91 -14.64 -8.03 -10.60
CA TYR A 91 -14.17 -9.04 -11.56
C TYR A 91 -13.13 -9.97 -10.94
N TRP A 92 -12.08 -9.42 -10.31
CA TRP A 92 -11.03 -10.22 -9.70
C TRP A 92 -11.53 -11.04 -8.50
N THR A 93 -12.47 -10.51 -7.72
CA THR A 93 -13.11 -11.25 -6.62
C THR A 93 -13.91 -12.45 -7.16
N GLN A 94 -14.62 -12.29 -8.27
CA GLN A 94 -15.27 -13.42 -8.94
C GLN A 94 -14.26 -14.46 -9.41
N GLN A 95 -13.11 -14.05 -9.95
CA GLN A 95 -12.06 -14.99 -10.33
C GLN A 95 -11.52 -15.78 -9.12
N MET A 96 -11.38 -15.14 -7.97
CA MET A 96 -10.92 -15.82 -6.74
C MET A 96 -11.86 -16.94 -6.30
N ALA A 97 -13.16 -16.79 -6.46
CA ALA A 97 -14.16 -17.84 -6.16
C ALA A 97 -13.96 -19.13 -6.98
N GLY A 98 -13.32 -19.04 -8.15
CA GLY A 98 -13.04 -20.20 -8.99
C GLY A 98 -11.57 -20.66 -9.03
N ARG A 99 -10.64 -19.80 -8.60
CA ARG A 99 -9.19 -19.97 -8.85
C ARG A 99 -8.33 -20.01 -7.58
N ALA A 100 -8.91 -19.76 -6.39
CA ALA A 100 -8.13 -19.79 -5.17
C ALA A 100 -7.53 -21.20 -4.93
N ALA A 101 -6.34 -21.24 -4.36
CA ALA A 101 -5.57 -22.46 -4.12
C ALA A 101 -6.32 -23.48 -3.27
N PHE A 102 -7.10 -23.00 -2.30
CA PHE A 102 -7.81 -23.84 -1.33
C PHE A 102 -9.33 -23.78 -1.52
N ALA A 103 -10.02 -24.93 -1.38
CA ALA A 103 -11.47 -25.00 -1.45
C ALA A 103 -12.15 -24.07 -0.44
N VAL A 104 -11.69 -24.06 0.81
CA VAL A 104 -12.20 -23.17 1.87
C VAL A 104 -12.12 -21.69 1.45
N HIS A 105 -11.06 -21.29 0.76
CA HIS A 105 -10.91 -19.91 0.28
C HIS A 105 -11.92 -19.63 -0.84
N ARG A 106 -12.10 -20.54 -1.82
CA ARG A 106 -13.11 -20.41 -2.87
C ARG A 106 -14.51 -20.29 -2.29
N ASP A 107 -14.86 -21.19 -1.36
CA ASP A 107 -16.18 -21.21 -0.72
C ASP A 107 -16.44 -19.95 0.09
N PHE A 108 -15.45 -19.46 0.81
CA PHE A 108 -15.54 -18.19 1.55
C PHE A 108 -15.78 -17.00 0.62
N VAL A 109 -15.04 -16.91 -0.47
CA VAL A 109 -15.23 -15.83 -1.44
C VAL A 109 -16.59 -15.92 -2.10
N ALA A 110 -17.01 -17.12 -2.53
CA ALA A 110 -18.29 -17.31 -3.22
C ALA A 110 -19.50 -17.05 -2.32
N ASN A 111 -19.45 -17.52 -1.06
CA ASN A 111 -20.63 -17.54 -0.19
C ASN A 111 -20.66 -16.39 0.82
N VAL A 112 -19.54 -15.72 1.08
CA VAL A 112 -19.46 -14.63 2.05
C VAL A 112 -19.07 -13.31 1.40
N ILE A 113 -17.97 -13.28 0.62
CA ILE A 113 -17.44 -12.03 0.08
C ILE A 113 -18.32 -11.51 -1.06
N LEU A 114 -18.60 -12.32 -2.08
CA LEU A 114 -19.36 -11.89 -3.24
C LEU A 114 -20.79 -11.42 -2.91
N PRO A 115 -21.56 -12.12 -2.04
CA PRO A 115 -22.90 -11.65 -1.66
C PRO A 115 -22.88 -10.34 -0.85
N ASN A 116 -21.75 -9.99 -0.23
CA ASN A 116 -21.58 -8.80 0.58
C ASN A 116 -20.58 -7.82 -0.06
N PHE A 117 -20.40 -7.87 -1.37
CA PHE A 117 -19.34 -7.13 -2.06
C PHE A 117 -19.42 -5.62 -1.85
N ASP A 118 -20.63 -5.05 -1.82
CA ASP A 118 -20.84 -3.61 -1.61
C ASP A 118 -20.34 -3.13 -0.24
N LEU A 119 -20.33 -4.02 0.75
CA LEU A 119 -19.73 -3.74 2.06
C LEU A 119 -18.23 -3.98 2.05
N VAL A 120 -17.76 -5.04 1.38
CA VAL A 120 -16.35 -5.44 1.36
C VAL A 120 -15.50 -4.48 0.53
N ASN A 121 -16.01 -4.00 -0.60
CA ASN A 121 -15.29 -3.13 -1.53
C ASN A 121 -14.70 -1.87 -0.87
N PRO A 122 -15.46 -1.05 -0.11
CA PRO A 122 -14.89 0.10 0.59
C PRO A 122 -13.79 -0.28 1.59
N PHE A 123 -13.92 -1.41 2.28
CA PHE A 123 -12.89 -1.87 3.23
C PHE A 123 -11.59 -2.25 2.52
N VAL A 124 -11.66 -2.95 1.39
CA VAL A 124 -10.47 -3.29 0.59
C VAL A 124 -9.81 -2.02 0.07
N TYR A 125 -10.59 -1.08 -0.47
CA TYR A 125 -10.10 0.20 -0.96
C TYR A 125 -9.36 0.99 0.16
N LEU A 126 -9.99 1.10 1.33
CA LEU A 126 -9.43 1.81 2.48
C LEU A 126 -8.19 1.11 3.05
N ALA A 127 -8.17 -0.23 3.03
CA ALA A 127 -6.99 -0.98 3.47
C ALA A 127 -5.78 -0.72 2.56
N GLU A 128 -5.95 -0.79 1.24
CA GLU A 128 -4.87 -0.51 0.29
C GLU A 128 -4.41 0.95 0.33
N LEU A 129 -5.35 1.90 0.44
CA LEU A 129 -5.04 3.31 0.64
C LEU A 129 -4.31 3.53 1.99
N GLY A 130 -4.69 2.77 3.02
CA GLY A 130 -4.00 2.74 4.31
C GLY A 130 -2.56 2.24 4.19
N PHE A 131 -2.32 1.16 3.44
CA PHE A 131 -0.97 0.66 3.16
C PHE A 131 -0.14 1.70 2.41
N ALA A 132 -0.71 2.29 1.35
CA ALA A 132 -0.06 3.36 0.60
C ALA A 132 0.34 4.53 1.51
N THR A 133 -0.61 5.05 2.29
CA THR A 133 -0.41 6.18 3.21
C THR A 133 0.67 5.86 4.25
N ALA A 134 0.56 4.71 4.90
CA ALA A 134 1.49 4.29 5.93
C ALA A 134 2.91 4.11 5.39
N LEU A 135 3.06 3.48 4.22
CA LEU A 135 4.36 3.27 3.60
C LEU A 135 4.96 4.58 3.08
N VAL A 136 4.19 5.44 2.41
CA VAL A 136 4.69 6.72 1.91
C VAL A 136 5.16 7.60 3.06
N LEU A 137 4.36 7.79 4.10
CA LEU A 137 4.72 8.62 5.24
C LEU A 137 5.75 7.97 6.17
N GLY A 138 5.88 6.64 6.14
CA GLY A 138 6.66 5.91 7.14
C GLY A 138 5.99 5.88 8.51
N LEU A 139 4.67 5.70 8.54
CA LEU A 139 3.83 5.71 9.73
C LEU A 139 3.33 4.31 10.05
N LEU A 140 3.54 3.83 11.29
CA LEU A 140 3.13 2.50 11.76
C LEU A 140 3.56 1.37 10.81
N VAL A 141 4.79 1.47 10.27
CA VAL A 141 5.25 0.63 9.16
C VAL A 141 5.31 -0.85 9.52
N ARG A 142 5.56 -1.19 10.78
CA ARG A 142 5.52 -2.60 11.20
C ARG A 142 4.12 -3.20 11.04
N LEU A 143 3.09 -2.47 11.45
CA LEU A 143 1.70 -2.90 11.30
C LEU A 143 1.31 -2.94 9.82
N ALA A 144 1.50 -1.83 9.11
CA ALA A 144 1.09 -1.68 7.72
C ALA A 144 1.84 -2.67 6.80
N GLY A 145 3.15 -2.84 6.99
CA GLY A 145 3.94 -3.79 6.21
C GLY A 145 3.53 -5.25 6.46
N THR A 146 3.24 -5.61 7.73
CA THR A 146 2.72 -6.95 8.04
C THR A 146 1.34 -7.17 7.39
N ALA A 147 0.42 -6.21 7.53
CA ALA A 147 -0.91 -6.31 6.97
C ALA A 147 -0.87 -6.36 5.42
N ALA A 148 -0.04 -5.52 4.79
CA ALA A 148 0.16 -5.53 3.34
C ALA A 148 0.76 -6.86 2.85
N ALA A 149 1.73 -7.43 3.56
CA ALA A 149 2.28 -8.74 3.21
C ALA A 149 1.23 -9.86 3.29
N LEU A 150 0.43 -9.90 4.36
CA LEU A 150 -0.67 -10.86 4.51
C LEU A 150 -1.77 -10.64 3.46
N PHE A 151 -2.10 -9.41 3.17
CA PHE A 151 -3.06 -9.07 2.12
C PHE A 151 -2.57 -9.54 0.74
N THR A 152 -1.31 -9.28 0.40
CA THR A 152 -0.70 -9.77 -0.84
C THR A 152 -0.65 -11.29 -0.90
N LEU A 153 -0.37 -11.96 0.21
CA LEU A 153 -0.43 -13.43 0.31
C LEU A 153 -1.85 -13.93 0.00
N ASN A 154 -2.88 -13.28 0.55
CA ASN A 154 -4.27 -13.59 0.23
C ASN A 154 -4.58 -13.42 -1.26
N LEU A 155 -4.12 -12.33 -1.89
CA LEU A 155 -4.29 -12.11 -3.33
C LEU A 155 -3.61 -13.22 -4.15
N TRP A 156 -2.36 -13.54 -3.82
CA TRP A 156 -1.61 -14.60 -4.52
C TRP A 156 -2.31 -15.95 -4.42
N LEU A 157 -2.75 -16.35 -3.22
CA LEU A 157 -3.47 -17.60 -3.02
C LEU A 157 -4.89 -17.56 -3.63
N GLY A 158 -5.49 -16.39 -3.75
CA GLY A 158 -6.83 -16.20 -4.31
C GLY A 158 -6.90 -16.38 -5.83
N ILE A 159 -5.85 -16.02 -6.55
CA ILE A 159 -5.76 -16.15 -8.02
C ILE A 159 -4.67 -17.14 -8.45
N TYR A 160 -4.49 -18.19 -7.65
CA TYR A 160 -3.38 -19.15 -7.79
C TYR A 160 -3.52 -20.04 -9.03
N ASP A 161 -4.73 -20.50 -9.33
CA ASP A 161 -4.99 -21.41 -10.44
C ASP A 161 -5.11 -20.62 -11.75
N LYS A 162 -4.09 -20.74 -12.59
CA LYS A 162 -4.04 -20.13 -13.93
C LYS A 162 -4.75 -21.02 -14.94
N ARG A 163 -5.64 -20.43 -15.74
CA ARG A 163 -6.28 -21.10 -16.86
C ARG A 163 -5.52 -20.84 -18.14
N PRO A 164 -5.55 -21.79 -19.11
CA PRO A 164 -5.01 -21.55 -20.45
C PRO A 164 -5.62 -20.27 -21.06
N GLY A 165 -4.75 -19.35 -21.51
CA GLY A 165 -5.17 -18.09 -22.11
C GLY A 165 -5.28 -16.91 -21.13
N ASP A 166 -5.06 -17.13 -19.84
CA ASP A 166 -4.92 -16.03 -18.89
C ASP A 166 -3.66 -15.20 -19.19
N PRO A 167 -3.72 -13.87 -18.98
CA PRO A 167 -2.51 -13.05 -19.04
C PRO A 167 -1.42 -13.65 -18.17
N ASP A 168 -0.22 -13.76 -18.69
CA ASP A 168 0.94 -14.22 -17.92
C ASP A 168 1.32 -13.17 -16.85
N GLU A 169 0.53 -13.11 -15.79
CA GLU A 169 1.00 -12.43 -14.59
C GLU A 169 2.14 -13.25 -13.99
N TRP A 170 3.28 -12.64 -13.95
CA TRP A 170 4.46 -13.28 -13.38
C TRP A 170 4.22 -13.57 -11.87
N PRO A 171 4.17 -14.84 -11.45
CA PRO A 171 3.78 -15.18 -10.07
C PRO A 171 4.74 -14.60 -9.03
N TRP A 172 5.96 -14.31 -9.43
CA TRP A 172 6.96 -13.69 -8.56
C TRP A 172 6.63 -12.26 -8.14
N SER A 173 5.76 -11.54 -8.86
CA SER A 173 5.38 -10.16 -8.49
C SER A 173 4.70 -10.12 -7.11
N TYR A 174 3.82 -11.07 -6.82
CA TYR A 174 3.22 -11.20 -5.49
C TYR A 174 4.23 -11.64 -4.43
N VAL A 175 5.08 -12.61 -4.77
CA VAL A 175 6.11 -13.11 -3.85
C VAL A 175 7.08 -12.00 -3.47
N PHE A 176 7.56 -11.22 -4.42
CA PHE A 176 8.42 -10.08 -4.14
C PHE A 176 7.73 -9.03 -3.27
N LEU A 177 6.47 -8.74 -3.53
CA LEU A 177 5.72 -7.77 -2.74
C LEU A 177 5.49 -8.24 -1.30
N ILE A 178 5.21 -9.54 -1.09
CA ILE A 178 5.13 -10.15 0.25
C ILE A 178 6.44 -9.94 1.01
N PHE A 179 7.57 -10.29 0.38
CA PHE A 179 8.88 -10.17 1.02
C PHE A 179 9.29 -8.72 1.24
N LEU A 180 9.01 -7.81 0.31
CA LEU A 180 9.30 -6.38 0.49
C LEU A 180 8.50 -5.77 1.63
N CYS A 181 7.18 -5.97 1.66
CA CYS A 181 6.34 -5.48 2.74
C CYS A 181 6.71 -6.12 4.09
N GLY A 182 6.99 -7.43 4.10
CA GLY A 182 7.48 -8.15 5.27
C GLY A 182 8.84 -7.61 5.76
N THR A 183 9.76 -7.33 4.86
CA THR A 183 11.06 -6.73 5.17
C THR A 183 10.88 -5.35 5.81
N TYR A 184 9.99 -4.52 5.27
CA TYR A 184 9.72 -3.21 5.86
C TYR A 184 9.14 -3.31 7.27
N ALA A 185 8.29 -4.32 7.53
CA ALA A 185 7.76 -4.58 8.86
C ALA A 185 8.85 -5.05 9.84
N VAL A 186 9.67 -6.04 9.44
CA VAL A 186 10.74 -6.61 10.28
C VAL A 186 11.80 -5.57 10.61
N LEU A 187 12.26 -4.82 9.62
CA LEU A 187 13.27 -3.78 9.79
C LEU A 187 12.71 -2.47 10.39
N ALA A 188 11.37 -2.38 10.58
CA ALA A 188 10.70 -1.17 11.06
C ALA A 188 11.13 0.09 10.27
N THR A 189 11.07 0.01 8.93
CA THR A 189 11.65 1.03 8.04
C THR A 189 10.99 2.40 8.14
N GLY A 190 9.87 2.55 8.84
CA GLY A 190 9.32 3.83 9.24
C GLY A 190 10.24 4.66 10.14
N ARG A 191 11.22 4.00 10.78
CA ARG A 191 12.29 4.64 11.58
C ARG A 191 13.41 5.21 10.70
N ALA A 192 13.47 4.88 9.43
CA ALA A 192 14.41 5.46 8.47
C ALA A 192 13.72 6.65 7.77
N LEU A 193 14.02 7.86 8.18
CA LEU A 193 13.52 9.13 7.62
C LEU A 193 11.98 9.24 7.55
N GLY A 194 11.23 8.43 8.31
CA GLY A 194 9.77 8.39 8.30
C GLY A 194 9.13 9.01 9.53
N ALA A 195 7.78 9.03 9.51
CA ALA A 195 6.96 9.51 10.62
C ALA A 195 7.20 8.75 11.93
N ASP A 196 7.50 7.44 11.87
CA ASP A 196 7.79 6.64 13.05
C ASP A 196 9.03 7.14 13.81
N ALA A 197 10.08 7.55 13.08
CA ALA A 197 11.26 8.16 13.70
C ALA A 197 10.92 9.48 14.38
N TRP A 198 10.17 10.32 13.71
CA TRP A 198 9.74 11.62 14.23
C TRP A 198 8.86 11.47 15.47
N LEU A 199 7.87 10.57 15.45
CA LEU A 199 6.97 10.30 16.58
C LEU A 199 7.75 9.82 17.80
N ARG A 200 8.69 8.88 17.61
CA ARG A 200 9.51 8.34 18.69
C ARG A 200 10.40 9.39 19.36
N ARG A 201 10.77 10.43 18.65
CA ARG A 201 11.61 11.52 19.16
C ARG A 201 10.76 12.63 19.80
N ASN A 202 9.68 13.03 19.15
CA ASN A 202 8.96 14.25 19.46
C ASN A 202 7.71 14.04 20.32
N VAL A 203 7.11 12.84 20.34
CA VAL A 203 5.90 12.54 21.11
C VAL A 203 6.27 11.80 22.40
N ALA A 204 6.17 12.49 23.54
CA ALA A 204 6.58 11.96 24.85
C ALA A 204 5.96 10.60 25.18
N ALA A 205 4.66 10.40 24.93
CA ALA A 205 3.97 9.13 25.19
C ALA A 205 4.56 7.97 24.37
N VAL A 206 4.96 8.22 23.12
CA VAL A 206 5.59 7.20 22.25
C VAL A 206 7.03 6.97 22.67
N ARG A 207 7.79 8.05 22.94
CA ARG A 207 9.18 7.99 23.38
C ARG A 207 9.31 7.19 24.69
N ASP A 208 8.45 7.49 25.66
CA ASP A 208 8.49 6.88 26.99
C ASP A 208 7.76 5.54 27.05
N GLY A 209 7.01 5.17 26.00
CA GLY A 209 6.24 3.92 25.94
C GLY A 209 5.10 3.87 26.96
N ARG A 210 4.39 4.98 27.20
CA ARG A 210 3.31 5.09 28.20
C ARG A 210 1.94 5.10 27.55
N GLY A 211 1.00 4.41 28.18
CA GLY A 211 -0.39 4.36 27.71
C GLY A 211 -0.51 3.98 26.24
N PRO A 212 -1.35 4.66 25.43
CA PRO A 212 -1.49 4.38 23.99
C PRO A 212 -0.17 4.53 23.20
N GLY A 213 0.78 5.33 23.70
CA GLY A 213 2.11 5.50 23.09
C GLY A 213 2.94 4.22 23.10
N ALA A 214 2.71 3.31 24.05
CA ALA A 214 3.36 2.00 24.06
C ALA A 214 2.95 1.15 22.83
N LEU A 215 1.67 1.14 22.48
CA LEU A 215 1.17 0.45 21.30
C LEU A 215 1.76 1.07 20.01
N VAL A 216 1.71 2.39 19.87
CA VAL A 216 2.31 3.10 18.72
C VAL A 216 3.80 2.75 18.62
N ARG A 217 4.53 2.76 19.73
CA ARG A 217 5.95 2.38 19.78
C ARG A 217 6.21 0.93 19.35
N PHE A 218 5.29 0.02 19.67
CA PHE A 218 5.41 -1.39 19.28
C PHE A 218 5.21 -1.61 17.78
N VAL A 219 4.21 -0.94 17.19
CA VAL A 219 3.81 -1.10 15.78
C VAL A 219 4.51 -0.14 14.81
N SER A 220 5.33 0.77 15.31
CA SER A 220 6.15 1.73 14.56
C SER A 220 7.61 1.26 14.41
#